data_00d8674f259da81a1ab7a671d6db0673
#
_entry.id   00d8674f259da81a1ab7a671d6db0673
#
_cell.length_a   1.000
_cell.length_b   1.000
_cell.length_c   1.000
_cell.angle_alpha   90.00
_cell.angle_beta   90.00
_cell.angle_gamma   90.00
#
_symmetry.space_group_name_H-M   'P 1'
#
loop_
_entity.id
_entity.type
_entity.pdbx_description
1 polymer ?
#
loop_
_entity_poly.entity_id
_entity_poly.type
_entity_poly.pdbx_seq_one_letter_code
_entity_poly.pdbx_strand_id
1 'polypeptide(L)'
;MTTSRMSRTVLALSVAAVLTAGCGWSGGGTTSDTVSSGTASGTAAPELTDQQVPPTRATLDVTIKGGEVTPTNTQMDAQVGEPIVIRVNSDAADELHVHSNPEHSFAVSPTNGQSFQFTVDVPGRVDVELHHLHTTVATITVAQ
;
A
#
# COMPACT_ATOMS: atom_id res chain seq x y z
N MET A 1 -15.28 -10.00 -46.14
CA MET A 1 -16.49 -9.28 -45.72
C MET A 1 -17.26 -10.17 -44.77
N THR A 2 -17.15 -9.90 -43.46
CA THR A 2 -18.05 -10.54 -42.49
C THR A 2 -18.07 -9.61 -41.27
N THR A 3 -19.09 -8.80 -41.21
CA THR A 3 -19.39 -7.88 -40.10
C THR A 3 -20.07 -8.64 -38.97
N SER A 4 -19.43 -8.79 -37.83
CA SER A 4 -20.05 -9.28 -36.60
C SER A 4 -20.50 -8.10 -35.74
N ARG A 5 -21.80 -7.98 -35.59
CA ARG A 5 -22.47 -7.04 -34.69
C ARG A 5 -22.52 -7.64 -33.29
N MET A 6 -21.97 -6.99 -32.32
CA MET A 6 -22.09 -7.41 -30.93
C MET A 6 -23.09 -6.56 -30.16
N SER A 7 -24.04 -7.30 -29.63
CA SER A 7 -25.15 -6.87 -28.77
C SER A 7 -24.67 -6.10 -27.53
N ARG A 8 -25.33 -4.98 -27.30
CA ARG A 8 -25.29 -4.23 -26.05
C ARG A 8 -26.37 -4.80 -25.12
N THR A 9 -25.96 -5.41 -24.04
CA THR A 9 -26.87 -5.75 -22.94
C THR A 9 -26.72 -4.71 -21.84
N VAL A 10 -27.75 -3.89 -21.72
CA VAL A 10 -27.92 -2.94 -20.61
C VAL A 10 -28.63 -3.71 -19.50
N LEU A 11 -28.00 -3.82 -18.35
CA LEU A 11 -28.64 -4.33 -17.14
C LEU A 11 -28.72 -3.20 -16.09
N ALA A 12 -29.91 -2.66 -15.93
CA ALA A 12 -30.26 -1.73 -14.87
C ALA A 12 -30.76 -2.52 -13.66
N LEU A 13 -30.27 -2.27 -12.46
CA LEU A 13 -30.89 -2.69 -11.21
C LEU A 13 -30.65 -1.64 -10.12
N SER A 14 -31.63 -0.88 -9.82
CA SER A 14 -32.52 -0.79 -8.63
C SER A 14 -31.82 -0.48 -7.30
N VAL A 15 -32.13 0.74 -6.87
CA VAL A 15 -31.96 1.37 -5.57
C VAL A 15 -32.82 0.64 -4.52
N ALA A 16 -32.24 0.36 -3.35
CA ALA A 16 -32.99 0.11 -2.13
C ALA A 16 -32.41 0.96 -1.00
N ALA A 17 -33.14 2.00 -0.64
CA ALA A 17 -32.93 2.83 0.53
C ALA A 17 -33.53 2.12 1.75
N VAL A 18 -32.75 1.99 2.83
CA VAL A 18 -33.26 1.65 4.16
C VAL A 18 -32.88 2.76 5.13
N LEU A 19 -33.90 3.52 5.51
CA LEU A 19 -33.89 4.47 6.63
C LEU A 19 -34.24 3.68 7.90
N THR A 20 -33.41 3.73 8.93
CA THR A 20 -33.81 3.42 10.31
C THR A 20 -33.44 4.57 11.22
N ALA A 21 -34.46 5.28 11.64
CA ALA A 21 -34.43 6.21 12.76
C ALA A 21 -34.60 5.41 14.07
N GLY A 22 -33.91 5.81 15.12
CA GLY A 22 -34.07 5.24 16.46
C GLY A 22 -33.44 6.13 17.53
N CYS A 23 -34.27 6.95 18.13
CA CYS A 23 -34.49 7.25 19.55
C CYS A 23 -33.25 7.42 20.45
N GLY A 24 -33.06 8.54 20.93
CA GLY A 24 -33.29 9.40 22.02
C GLY A 24 -33.42 8.74 23.40
N TRP A 25 -32.49 9.04 24.32
CA TRP A 25 -32.73 8.88 25.74
C TRP A 25 -32.19 10.12 26.49
N SER A 26 -33.15 10.95 26.92
CA SER A 26 -32.97 11.98 27.93
C SER A 26 -33.07 11.35 29.29
N GLY A 27 -32.21 11.73 30.21
CA GLY A 27 -32.32 11.41 31.62
C GLY A 27 -31.52 12.45 32.42
N GLY A 28 -32.18 13.50 32.88
CA GLY A 28 -31.66 14.47 33.78
C GLY A 28 -31.62 13.96 35.21
N GLY A 29 -30.71 14.50 36.00
CA GLY A 29 -30.57 14.29 37.42
C GLY A 29 -29.61 15.27 38.01
N THR A 30 -30.13 16.41 38.48
CA THR A 30 -29.51 17.36 39.36
C THR A 30 -29.41 16.78 40.76
N THR A 31 -28.24 16.88 41.42
CA THR A 31 -28.11 17.25 42.85
C THR A 31 -26.69 17.71 43.13
N SER A 32 -26.65 18.84 43.74
CA SER A 32 -25.50 19.47 44.41
C SER A 32 -25.06 18.62 45.62
N ASP A 33 -23.77 18.64 45.93
CA ASP A 33 -23.23 19.17 47.20
C ASP A 33 -21.79 18.72 47.45
N THR A 34 -21.01 19.74 47.83
CA THR A 34 -20.06 19.80 48.96
C THR A 34 -18.65 19.26 48.77
N VAL A 35 -17.79 20.27 48.73
CA VAL A 35 -16.35 20.32 48.98
C VAL A 35 -15.76 19.24 49.89
N SER A 36 -14.66 18.65 49.44
CA SER A 36 -13.60 18.21 50.34
C SER A 36 -12.25 18.34 49.65
N SER A 37 -11.43 19.23 50.20
CA SER A 37 -10.03 19.38 49.85
C SER A 37 -9.26 18.10 50.21
N GLY A 38 -8.85 17.35 49.20
CA GLY A 38 -7.92 16.23 49.33
C GLY A 38 -6.73 16.47 48.44
N THR A 39 -5.63 16.88 49.03
CA THR A 39 -4.31 16.88 48.37
C THR A 39 -3.96 15.46 48.00
N ALA A 40 -4.18 15.10 46.76
CA ALA A 40 -3.70 13.83 46.19
C ALA A 40 -2.46 14.15 45.36
N SER A 41 -1.33 13.67 45.89
CA SER A 41 -0.06 13.54 45.21
C SER A 41 -0.29 12.91 43.83
N GLY A 42 -0.04 13.67 42.78
CA GLY A 42 -0.15 13.18 41.42
C GLY A 42 0.92 12.13 41.16
N THR A 43 0.52 10.87 41.22
CA THR A 43 1.26 9.80 40.57
C THR A 43 1.02 10.00 39.08
N ALA A 44 2.03 10.53 38.39
CA ALA A 44 2.03 10.58 36.92
C ALA A 44 1.77 9.18 36.39
N ALA A 45 0.67 9.01 35.66
CA ALA A 45 0.44 7.79 34.90
C ALA A 45 1.62 7.59 33.95
N PRO A 46 2.13 6.35 33.80
CA PRO A 46 3.16 6.11 32.79
C PRO A 46 2.57 6.48 31.43
N GLU A 47 3.20 7.47 30.78
CA GLU A 47 2.95 7.75 29.38
C GLU A 47 3.28 6.46 28.60
N LEU A 48 2.25 5.83 28.07
CA LEU A 48 2.41 4.76 27.09
C LEU A 48 2.87 5.42 25.79
N THR A 49 4.15 5.72 25.72
CA THR A 49 4.82 6.04 24.45
C THR A 49 5.09 4.75 23.71
N ASP A 50 4.02 4.05 23.33
CA ASP A 50 4.10 3.08 22.23
C ASP A 50 4.03 3.87 20.93
N GLN A 51 5.10 4.59 20.65
CA GLN A 51 5.36 5.09 19.32
C GLN A 51 5.80 3.89 18.48
N GLN A 52 4.83 3.14 18.04
CA GLN A 52 5.03 2.15 17.01
C GLN A 52 5.45 2.90 15.75
N VAL A 53 6.77 3.06 15.57
CA VAL A 53 7.32 3.57 14.32
C VAL A 53 6.75 2.68 13.22
N PRO A 54 6.01 3.24 12.23
CA PRO A 54 5.52 2.42 11.14
C PRO A 54 6.70 1.65 10.54
N PRO A 55 6.55 0.37 10.23
CA PRO A 55 7.64 -0.40 9.65
C PRO A 55 8.19 0.34 8.44
N THR A 56 9.50 0.57 8.43
CA THR A 56 10.20 1.17 7.29
C THR A 56 9.86 0.31 6.08
N ARG A 57 9.31 0.94 5.05
CA ARG A 57 8.92 0.25 3.82
C ARG A 57 9.71 0.86 2.69
N ALA A 58 10.59 0.08 2.09
CA ALA A 58 11.31 0.50 0.90
C ALA A 58 10.30 0.65 -0.25
N THR A 59 10.21 1.85 -0.83
CA THR A 59 9.25 2.14 -1.90
C THR A 59 9.94 2.83 -3.06
N LEU A 60 9.64 2.42 -4.30
CA LEU A 60 10.11 3.03 -5.53
C LEU A 60 8.93 3.30 -6.47
N ASP A 61 8.86 4.50 -7.00
CA ASP A 61 7.89 4.88 -8.03
C ASP A 61 8.56 4.81 -9.40
N VAL A 62 7.97 4.05 -10.32
CA VAL A 62 8.48 3.80 -11.68
C VAL A 62 7.45 4.26 -12.70
N THR A 63 7.92 4.95 -13.72
CA THR A 63 7.11 5.35 -14.88
C THR A 63 7.70 4.73 -16.14
N ILE A 64 6.84 4.06 -16.91
CA ILE A 64 7.14 3.53 -18.24
C ILE A 64 6.29 4.32 -19.22
N LYS A 65 6.93 5.03 -20.14
CA LYS A 65 6.24 5.85 -21.13
C LYS A 65 6.98 5.90 -22.44
N GLY A 66 6.30 5.48 -23.53
CA GLY A 66 6.89 5.50 -24.86
C GLY A 66 8.14 4.64 -24.99
N GLY A 67 8.28 3.58 -24.19
CA GLY A 67 9.46 2.72 -24.14
C GLY A 67 10.60 3.25 -23.26
N GLU A 68 10.45 4.41 -22.63
CA GLU A 68 11.38 4.93 -21.63
C GLU A 68 10.97 4.56 -20.23
N VAL A 69 11.93 4.23 -19.39
CA VAL A 69 11.76 3.86 -17.98
C VAL A 69 12.43 4.90 -17.09
N THR A 70 11.69 5.39 -16.10
CA THR A 70 12.21 6.37 -15.13
C THR A 70 11.72 6.02 -13.71
N PRO A 71 12.62 5.93 -12.71
CA PRO A 71 14.07 5.92 -12.81
C PRO A 71 14.63 4.59 -13.33
N THR A 72 15.93 4.55 -13.62
CA THR A 72 16.68 3.33 -13.93
C THR A 72 17.90 3.22 -13.02
N ASN A 73 18.31 1.97 -12.73
CA ASN A 73 19.51 1.67 -11.93
C ASN A 73 19.52 2.35 -10.54
N THR A 74 18.35 2.52 -9.94
CA THR A 74 18.20 3.08 -8.59
C THR A 74 18.84 2.15 -7.57
N GLN A 75 19.64 2.70 -6.65
CA GLN A 75 20.16 1.94 -5.51
C GLN A 75 19.19 2.10 -4.34
N MET A 76 18.80 0.98 -3.74
CA MET A 76 17.91 0.92 -2.59
C MET A 76 18.49 0.02 -1.50
N ASP A 77 18.10 0.29 -0.26
CA ASP A 77 18.42 -0.56 0.89
C ASP A 77 17.12 -1.12 1.47
N ALA A 78 17.17 -2.37 1.92
CA ALA A 78 16.09 -3.04 2.62
C ALA A 78 16.67 -4.04 3.64
N GLN A 79 15.81 -4.60 4.48
CA GLN A 79 16.19 -5.67 5.40
C GLN A 79 15.47 -6.98 5.01
N VAL A 80 16.03 -8.10 5.42
CA VAL A 80 15.40 -9.41 5.25
C VAL A 80 13.99 -9.40 5.85
N GLY A 81 13.00 -9.82 5.05
CA GLY A 81 11.59 -9.84 5.44
C GLY A 81 10.90 -8.47 5.44
N GLU A 82 11.62 -7.38 5.16
CA GLU A 82 11.00 -6.05 5.03
C GLU A 82 10.15 -5.99 3.76
N PRO A 83 8.92 -5.44 3.83
CA PRO A 83 8.11 -5.23 2.64
C PRO A 83 8.72 -4.17 1.71
N ILE A 84 8.97 -4.56 0.47
CA ILE A 84 9.44 -3.71 -0.61
C ILE A 84 8.26 -3.46 -1.56
N VAL A 85 8.04 -2.21 -1.95
CA VAL A 85 6.93 -1.81 -2.81
C VAL A 85 7.45 -1.10 -4.05
N ILE A 86 7.12 -1.63 -5.22
CA ILE A 86 7.35 -0.96 -6.51
C ILE A 86 6.00 -0.49 -7.04
N ARG A 87 5.84 0.82 -7.20
CA ARG A 87 4.65 1.41 -7.82
C ARG A 87 4.95 1.70 -9.28
N VAL A 88 4.06 1.30 -10.17
CA VAL A 88 4.29 1.42 -11.61
C VAL A 88 3.14 2.16 -12.28
N ASN A 89 3.50 3.19 -13.05
CA ASN A 89 2.63 3.80 -14.04
C ASN A 89 3.17 3.44 -15.42
N SER A 90 2.36 2.81 -16.27
CA SER A 90 2.81 2.33 -17.57
C SER A 90 1.80 2.58 -18.67
N ASP A 91 2.29 2.91 -19.85
CA ASP A 91 1.51 2.94 -21.10
C ASP A 91 1.69 1.66 -21.95
N ALA A 92 2.53 0.72 -21.50
CA ALA A 92 2.81 -0.54 -22.18
C ALA A 92 2.75 -1.72 -21.21
N ALA A 93 2.51 -2.91 -21.75
CA ALA A 93 2.62 -4.15 -20.99
C ALA A 93 4.09 -4.58 -20.86
N ASP A 94 4.46 -5.07 -19.68
CA ASP A 94 5.79 -5.62 -19.38
C ASP A 94 5.69 -6.68 -18.27
N GLU A 95 6.80 -7.22 -17.85
CA GLU A 95 6.94 -8.06 -16.66
C GLU A 95 8.02 -7.48 -15.76
N LEU A 96 7.64 -7.20 -14.51
CA LEU A 96 8.58 -6.79 -13.48
C LEU A 96 9.13 -8.05 -12.82
N HIS A 97 10.40 -8.30 -13.00
CA HIS A 97 11.11 -9.47 -12.51
C HIS A 97 12.08 -9.10 -11.39
N VAL A 98 12.02 -9.84 -10.28
CA VAL A 98 12.86 -9.62 -9.10
C VAL A 98 13.76 -10.83 -8.91
N HIS A 99 15.06 -10.66 -9.11
CA HIS A 99 16.07 -11.70 -8.97
C HIS A 99 16.42 -11.96 -7.50
N SER A 100 15.44 -12.42 -6.74
CA SER A 100 15.56 -12.71 -5.30
C SER A 100 15.40 -14.20 -4.99
N ASN A 101 15.51 -14.55 -3.73
CA ASN A 101 15.13 -15.85 -3.22
C ASN A 101 14.10 -15.67 -2.08
N PRO A 102 12.82 -16.06 -2.27
CA PRO A 102 12.25 -16.56 -3.54
C PRO A 102 12.25 -15.52 -4.66
N GLU A 103 12.23 -15.97 -5.90
CA GLU A 103 12.09 -15.13 -7.09
C GLU A 103 10.65 -14.65 -7.24
N HIS A 104 10.46 -13.40 -7.73
CA HIS A 104 9.14 -12.83 -7.96
C HIS A 104 9.00 -12.31 -9.38
N SER A 105 7.81 -12.50 -9.97
CA SER A 105 7.45 -12.00 -11.28
C SER A 105 6.05 -11.39 -11.22
N PHE A 106 5.90 -10.19 -11.76
CA PHE A 106 4.64 -9.45 -11.74
C PHE A 106 4.31 -8.94 -13.14
N ALA A 107 3.10 -9.23 -13.61
CA ALA A 107 2.63 -8.69 -14.88
C ALA A 107 2.31 -7.19 -14.73
N VAL A 108 2.98 -6.37 -15.52
CA VAL A 108 2.72 -4.93 -15.63
C VAL A 108 1.74 -4.71 -16.77
N SER A 109 0.61 -4.09 -16.47
CA SER A 109 -0.41 -3.74 -17.46
C SER A 109 -0.22 -2.29 -17.96
N PRO A 110 -0.73 -1.94 -19.16
CA PRO A 110 -0.70 -0.56 -19.64
C PRO A 110 -1.74 0.30 -18.89
N THR A 111 -1.45 0.60 -17.62
CA THR A 111 -2.30 1.41 -16.73
C THR A 111 -1.48 2.08 -15.64
N ASN A 112 -2.05 3.12 -15.04
CA ASN A 112 -1.43 3.82 -13.92
C ASN A 112 -1.86 3.24 -12.56
N GLY A 113 -1.06 3.50 -11.53
CA GLY A 113 -1.40 3.20 -10.15
C GLY A 113 -1.29 1.73 -9.76
N GLN A 114 -0.50 0.95 -10.46
CA GLN A 114 -0.18 -0.43 -10.07
C GLN A 114 0.80 -0.43 -8.90
N SER A 115 0.67 -1.41 -8.01
CA SER A 115 1.56 -1.56 -6.86
C SER A 115 1.87 -3.03 -6.64
N PHE A 116 3.14 -3.35 -6.66
CA PHE A 116 3.67 -4.69 -6.46
C PHE A 116 4.45 -4.73 -5.15
N GLN A 117 4.13 -5.68 -4.29
CA GLN A 117 4.78 -5.84 -3.00
C GLN A 117 5.37 -7.24 -2.89
N PHE A 118 6.60 -7.31 -2.38
CA PHE A 118 7.32 -8.55 -2.12
C PHE A 118 8.23 -8.41 -0.91
N THR A 119 8.78 -9.52 -0.45
CA THR A 119 9.83 -9.58 0.57
C THR A 119 11.00 -10.38 0.02
N VAL A 120 12.18 -10.18 0.58
CA VAL A 120 13.37 -10.97 0.27
C VAL A 120 13.83 -11.66 1.54
N ASP A 121 13.97 -12.99 1.48
CA ASP A 121 14.23 -13.81 2.66
C ASP A 121 15.74 -14.08 2.86
N VAL A 122 16.58 -13.74 1.89
CA VAL A 122 18.01 -13.97 1.90
C VAL A 122 18.77 -12.65 1.70
N PRO A 123 19.72 -12.31 2.57
CA PRO A 123 20.49 -11.08 2.42
C PRO A 123 21.39 -11.15 1.17
N GLY A 124 21.61 -10.00 0.53
CA GLY A 124 22.42 -9.88 -0.67
C GLY A 124 21.98 -8.76 -1.59
N ARG A 125 22.46 -8.79 -2.83
CA ARG A 125 22.02 -7.88 -3.89
C ARG A 125 20.91 -8.54 -4.70
N VAL A 126 19.88 -7.77 -4.95
CA VAL A 126 18.70 -8.17 -5.71
C VAL A 126 18.46 -7.14 -6.81
N ASP A 127 18.45 -7.58 -8.06
CA ASP A 127 18.12 -6.72 -9.18
C ASP A 127 16.62 -6.84 -9.51
N VAL A 128 16.00 -5.72 -9.82
CA VAL A 128 14.62 -5.58 -10.26
C VAL A 128 14.64 -5.10 -11.70
N GLU A 129 14.07 -5.88 -12.61
CA GLU A 129 14.18 -5.64 -14.06
C GLU A 129 12.81 -5.64 -14.74
N LEU A 130 12.70 -4.86 -15.81
CA LEU A 130 11.62 -4.96 -16.78
C LEU A 130 12.07 -5.89 -17.91
N HIS A 131 11.37 -6.99 -18.05
CA HIS A 131 11.80 -8.11 -18.90
C HIS A 131 11.75 -7.76 -20.39
N HIS A 132 10.66 -7.14 -20.86
CA HIS A 132 10.51 -6.82 -22.28
C HIS A 132 11.37 -5.62 -22.70
N LEU A 133 11.51 -4.64 -21.82
CA LEU A 133 12.35 -3.46 -22.06
C LEU A 133 13.84 -3.70 -21.74
N HIS A 134 14.19 -4.87 -21.20
CA HIS A 134 15.57 -5.23 -20.81
C HIS A 134 16.24 -4.15 -19.97
N THR A 135 15.51 -3.61 -18.99
CA THR A 135 15.95 -2.46 -18.22
C THR A 135 15.96 -2.77 -16.73
N THR A 136 17.12 -2.63 -16.10
CA THR A 136 17.22 -2.67 -14.64
C THR A 136 16.65 -1.40 -14.04
N VAL A 137 15.59 -1.54 -13.26
CA VAL A 137 14.90 -0.44 -12.59
C VAL A 137 15.61 -0.09 -11.29
N ALA A 138 15.94 -1.11 -10.51
CA ALA A 138 16.62 -0.94 -9.23
C ALA A 138 17.56 -2.11 -8.91
N THR A 139 18.57 -1.81 -8.10
CA THR A 139 19.35 -2.80 -7.37
C THR A 139 19.14 -2.56 -5.88
N ILE A 140 18.70 -3.58 -5.16
CA ILE A 140 18.35 -3.53 -3.74
C ILE A 140 19.43 -4.26 -2.94
N THR A 141 20.06 -3.57 -1.98
CA THR A 141 20.96 -4.21 -1.01
C THR A 141 20.13 -4.64 0.19
N VAL A 142 19.98 -5.94 0.38
CA VAL A 142 19.22 -6.53 1.49
C VAL A 142 20.18 -6.93 2.61
N ALA A 143 20.04 -6.27 3.77
CA ALA A 143 20.79 -6.55 4.99
C ALA A 143 20.01 -7.48 5.93
N GLN A 144 20.74 -8.05 6.91
CA GLN A 144 20.15 -8.88 8.00
C GLN A 144 19.46 -8.01 9.03
#